data_98cd7f4a208425a802bb79f247ad3601
#
_entry.id   98cd7f4a208425a802bb79f247ad3601
#
_cell.length_a   1.000
_cell.length_b   1.000
_cell.length_c   1.000
_cell.angle_alpha   90.00
_cell.angle_beta   90.00
_cell.angle_gamma   90.00
#
_symmetry.space_group_name_H-M   'P 1'
#
loop_
_entity.id
_entity.type
_entity.pdbx_description
1 polymer ?
#
loop_
_entity_poly.entity_id
_entity_poly.type
_entity_poly.pdbx_seq_one_letter_code
_entity_poly.pdbx_strand_id
1 'polypeptide(L)' 'METRYYKVTKIEGEYATLTDLDTGDEIFIALFLLPEGTDLGTKLKYEMLEYEIF' A
#
# COMPACT_ATOMS: atom_id res chain seq x y z
N MET A 1 1.52 -14.03 -12.43
CA MET A 1 1.74 -13.18 -11.28
C MET A 1 0.48 -12.52 -10.83
N GLU A 2 0.24 -12.52 -9.54
CA GLU A 2 -0.98 -11.92 -9.00
C GLU A 2 -0.83 -10.43 -8.78
N THR A 3 -1.80 -9.69 -9.24
CA THR A 3 -1.88 -8.26 -8.96
C THR A 3 -2.72 -8.08 -7.70
N ARG A 4 -2.27 -7.25 -6.78
CA ARG A 4 -3.02 -6.94 -5.58
C ARG A 4 -3.26 -5.45 -5.48
N TYR A 5 -4.39 -5.11 -4.89
CA TYR A 5 -4.80 -3.72 -4.74
C TYR A 5 -4.96 -3.40 -3.27
N TYR A 6 -4.36 -2.30 -2.85
CA TYR A 6 -4.35 -1.88 -1.46
C TYR A 6 -4.79 -0.43 -1.32
N LYS A 7 -5.18 -0.10 -0.10
CA LYS A 7 -5.43 1.29 0.28
C LYS A 7 -4.62 1.56 1.54
N VAL A 8 -4.00 2.73 1.60
CA VAL A 8 -3.28 3.15 2.81
C VAL A 8 -4.32 3.57 3.83
N THR A 9 -4.48 2.77 4.88
CA THR A 9 -5.52 3.01 5.89
C THR A 9 -4.98 3.62 7.17
N LYS A 10 -3.66 3.61 7.37
CA LYS A 10 -3.04 4.19 8.55
C LYS A 10 -1.60 4.54 8.26
N ILE A 11 -1.14 5.65 8.80
CA ILE A 11 0.28 6.01 8.75
C ILE A 11 0.71 6.32 10.18
N GLU A 12 1.78 5.67 10.60
CA GLU A 12 2.30 5.82 11.95
C GLU A 12 3.81 5.93 11.87
N GLY A 13 4.35 7.13 12.16
CA GLY A 13 5.79 7.34 12.05
C GLY A 13 6.29 7.05 10.64
N GLU A 14 7.19 6.11 10.52
CA GLU A 14 7.79 5.75 9.23
C GLU A 14 7.14 4.52 8.59
N TYR A 15 5.99 4.09 9.11
CA TYR A 15 5.31 2.89 8.64
C TYR A 15 3.89 3.19 8.21
N ALA A 16 3.42 2.44 7.24
CA ALA A 16 2.05 2.52 6.78
C ALA A 16 1.37 1.16 6.92
N THR A 17 0.06 1.19 7.16
CA THR A 17 -0.78 0.01 7.10
C THR A 17 -1.51 0.04 5.77
N LEU A 18 -1.39 -1.04 5.02
CA LEU A 18 -2.11 -1.19 3.76
C LEU A 18 -3.18 -2.26 3.94
N THR A 19 -4.40 -1.94 3.53
CA THR A 19 -5.49 -2.89 3.57
C THR A 19 -5.75 -3.41 2.16
N ASP A 20 -5.73 -4.73 2.01
CA ASP A 20 -6.04 -5.37 0.73
C ASP A 20 -7.50 -5.11 0.41
N LEU A 21 -7.76 -4.55 -0.77
CA LEU A 21 -9.12 -4.17 -1.16
C LEU A 21 -10.00 -5.37 -1.48
N ASP A 22 -9.40 -6.52 -1.76
CA ASP A 22 -10.15 -7.74 -2.08
C ASP A 22 -10.42 -8.59 -0.85
N THR A 23 -9.44 -8.72 0.04
CA THR A 23 -9.53 -9.65 1.16
C THR A 23 -9.74 -8.97 2.50
N GLY A 24 -9.39 -7.69 2.62
CA GLY A 24 -9.43 -6.98 3.88
C GLY A 24 -8.22 -7.22 4.77
N ASP A 25 -7.26 -8.02 4.32
CA ASP A 25 -6.06 -8.27 5.09
C ASP A 25 -5.20 -7.02 5.20
N GLU A 26 -4.51 -6.89 6.32
CA GLU A 26 -3.64 -5.74 6.55
C GLU A 26 -2.19 -6.16 6.54
N ILE A 27 -1.33 -5.33 5.95
CA ILE A 27 0.11 -5.51 6.02
C ILE A 27 0.74 -4.19 6.48
N PHE A 28 1.91 -4.30 7.10
CA PHE A 28 2.69 -3.15 7.54
C PHE A 28 3.90 -3.02 6.65
N ILE A 29 4.18 -1.81 6.20
CA ILE A 29 5.29 -1.58 5.29
C ILE A 29 5.94 -0.22 5.60
N ALA A 30 7.25 -0.14 5.43
CA ALA A 30 7.95 1.12 5.61
C ALA A 30 7.55 2.08 4.50
N LEU A 31 7.26 3.33 4.86
CA LEU A 31 6.83 4.34 3.91
C LEU A 31 7.81 4.53 2.76
N PHE A 32 9.10 4.44 3.03
CA PHE A 32 10.10 4.68 1.99
C PHE A 32 10.10 3.63 0.87
N LEU A 33 9.41 2.51 1.09
CA LEU A 33 9.25 1.47 0.06
C LEU A 33 8.07 1.77 -0.87
N LEU A 34 7.28 2.78 -0.56
CA LEU A 34 6.10 3.13 -1.35
C LEU A 34 6.43 4.28 -2.31
N PRO A 35 5.64 4.43 -3.38
CA PRO A 35 5.88 5.51 -4.34
C PRO A 35 5.84 6.88 -3.68
N GLU A 36 6.59 7.81 -4.24
CA GLU A 36 6.56 9.19 -3.80
C GLU A 36 5.13 9.74 -3.96
N GLY A 37 4.69 10.49 -2.97
CA GLY A 37 3.33 11.03 -2.99
C GLY A 37 2.31 10.13 -2.30
N THR A 38 2.72 8.97 -1.79
CA THR A 38 1.81 8.09 -1.05
C THR A 38 1.41 8.76 0.25
N ASP A 39 0.10 8.75 0.53
CA ASP A 39 -0.45 9.37 1.72
C ASP A 39 -1.63 8.54 2.21
N LEU A 40 -2.23 8.96 3.32
CA LEU A 40 -3.41 8.31 3.86
C LEU A 40 -4.51 8.33 2.80
N GLY A 41 -5.13 7.18 2.56
CA GLY A 41 -6.19 7.04 1.58
C GLY A 41 -5.70 6.75 0.16
N THR A 42 -4.41 6.82 -0.09
CA THR A 42 -3.85 6.51 -1.41
C THR A 42 -4.12 5.04 -1.76
N LYS A 43 -4.54 4.80 -2.99
CA LYS A 43 -4.72 3.43 -3.50
C LYS A 43 -3.48 3.01 -4.24
N LEU A 44 -3.05 1.79 -3.97
CA LEU A 44 -1.82 1.23 -4.52
C LEU A 44 -2.09 -0.08 -5.22
N LYS A 45 -1.45 -0.25 -6.36
CA LYS A 45 -1.44 -1.52 -7.08
C LYS A 45 -0.08 -2.17 -6.86
N TYR A 46 -0.07 -3.43 -6.45
CA TYR A 46 1.15 -4.20 -6.27
C TYR A 46 1.25 -5.25 -7.37
N GLU A 47 2.27 -5.12 -8.19
CA GLU A 47 2.48 -6.01 -9.33
C GLU A 47 3.97 -6.07 -9.63
N MET A 48 4.47 -7.27 -9.90
CA MET A 48 5.88 -7.48 -10.25
C MET A 48 6.84 -6.87 -9.23
N LEU A 49 6.52 -7.07 -7.95
CA LEU A 49 7.32 -6.61 -6.82
C LEU A 49 7.41 -5.09 -6.69
N GLU A 50 6.49 -4.37 -7.31
CA GLU A 50 6.46 -2.91 -7.25
C GLU A 50 5.08 -2.41 -6.85
N TYR A 51 5.07 -1.31 -6.08
CA TYR A 51 3.85 -0.60 -5.74
C TYR A 51 3.70 0.61 -6.65
N GLU A 52 2.49 0.83 -7.16
CA GLU A 52 2.17 1.99 -7.98
C GLU A 52 0.89 2.63 -7.49
N ILE A 53 0.86 3.96 -7.52
CA ILE A 53 -0.37 4.71 -7.20
C ILE A 53 -1.31 4.62 -8.41
N PHE A 54 -2.59 4.37 -8.14
CA PHE A 54 -3.57 4.32 -9.23
C PHE A 54 -4.85 5.08 -8.91
#